data_da88d3d04483542ebd82540885430671
#
_entry.id   da88d3d04483542ebd82540885430671
#
_cell.length_a   1.000
_cell.length_b   1.000
_cell.length_c   1.000
_cell.angle_alpha   90.00
_cell.angle_beta   90.00
_cell.angle_gamma   90.00
#
_symmetry.space_group_name_H-M   'P 1'
#
loop_
_entity.id
_entity.type
_entity.pdbx_description
1 polymer ?
#
loop_
_entity_poly.entity_id
_entity_poly.type
_entity_poly.pdbx_seq_one_letter_code
_entity_poly.pdbx_strand_id
1 'polypeptide(L)'
;MAFTLTLTDHSPLFTEVELTIPDEDVLAENIGFLLLGHQRHVQSILASKGRSDPSSTDLMIDDAQAKLVYATPEERYKRDGWIFQLMTWIALRQQNVKSNFFCQIPHDAAAQHGIDGLGVRLTSQNRLEALVIAEDKYTENPRRTIKKFVWPDFEAFEKGTHDAQLVNRTTGLIDHLNDDEIDDLIENDIYQFKFRQYKAGITPEATHMSAAGKKRLFKKFDNCVKGSDHLRRIGVTFYQADIRSWMDDFCEKISDFLETQRP
;
A
#
# COMPACT_ATOMS: atom_id res chain seq x y z
N MET A 1 12.18 11.59 4.69
CA MET A 1 11.00 10.99 4.03
C MET A 1 11.39 9.59 3.58
N ALA A 2 10.50 8.62 3.80
CA ALA A 2 10.78 7.22 3.46
C ALA A 2 10.93 6.98 1.94
N PHE A 3 10.18 7.72 1.10
CA PHE A 3 10.23 7.61 -0.35
C PHE A 3 10.36 8.95 -1.06
N THR A 4 11.06 8.96 -2.19
CA THR A 4 10.86 9.92 -3.27
C THR A 4 9.81 9.34 -4.21
N LEU A 5 8.77 10.11 -4.51
CA LEU A 5 7.62 9.71 -5.32
C LEU A 5 7.66 10.47 -6.65
N THR A 6 7.90 9.76 -7.75
CA THR A 6 7.88 10.35 -9.10
C THR A 6 6.57 10.00 -9.77
N LEU A 7 5.77 11.03 -10.08
CA LEU A 7 4.50 10.85 -10.78
C LEU A 7 4.71 11.01 -12.28
N THR A 8 4.17 10.08 -13.07
CA THR A 8 4.16 10.13 -14.53
C THR A 8 2.76 9.88 -15.05
N ASP A 9 2.27 10.79 -15.88
CA ASP A 9 0.98 10.64 -16.56
C ASP A 9 1.16 9.83 -17.85
N HIS A 10 0.49 8.67 -17.92
CA HIS A 10 0.38 7.83 -19.10
C HIS A 10 -1.00 7.92 -19.76
N SER A 11 -1.64 9.08 -19.67
CA SER A 11 -2.97 9.34 -20.23
C SER A 11 -3.13 8.78 -21.65
N PRO A 12 -4.30 8.24 -22.02
CA PRO A 12 -5.51 8.05 -21.18
C PRO A 12 -5.51 6.72 -20.40
N LEU A 13 -4.37 6.03 -20.26
CA LEU A 13 -4.31 4.65 -19.76
C LEU A 13 -4.29 4.60 -18.23
N PHE A 14 -3.34 5.26 -17.59
CA PHE A 14 -3.15 5.24 -16.13
C PHE A 14 -2.18 6.34 -15.69
N THR A 15 -2.13 6.60 -14.38
CA THR A 15 -1.07 7.39 -13.74
C THR A 15 -0.09 6.46 -13.04
N GLU A 16 1.20 6.72 -13.16
CA GLU A 16 2.24 5.97 -12.47
C GLU A 16 2.78 6.75 -11.28
N VAL A 17 3.08 6.03 -10.21
CA VAL A 17 3.88 6.48 -9.07
C VAL A 17 5.08 5.56 -8.96
N GLU A 18 6.25 6.06 -9.30
CA GLU A 18 7.51 5.33 -9.10
C GLU A 18 8.07 5.64 -7.72
N LEU A 19 8.37 4.60 -6.95
CA LEU A 19 8.95 4.68 -5.62
C LEU A 19 10.46 4.54 -5.71
N THR A 20 11.19 5.51 -5.15
CA THR A 20 12.64 5.44 -4.94
C THR A 20 12.93 5.64 -3.46
N ILE A 21 13.82 4.85 -2.89
CA ILE A 21 14.23 4.96 -1.49
C ILE A 21 15.46 5.88 -1.44
N PRO A 22 15.36 7.08 -0.89
CA PRO A 22 16.52 7.97 -0.73
C PRO A 22 17.44 7.55 0.40
N ASP A 23 16.89 6.89 1.42
CA ASP A 23 17.58 6.44 2.61
C ASP A 23 16.90 5.17 3.14
N GLU A 24 17.59 4.03 3.03
CA GLU A 24 17.06 2.74 3.45
C GLU A 24 16.92 2.63 4.98
N ASP A 25 17.78 3.30 5.74
CA ASP A 25 17.74 3.24 7.19
C ASP A 25 16.49 3.95 7.72
N VAL A 26 16.13 5.10 7.11
CA VAL A 26 14.85 5.80 7.42
C VAL A 26 13.65 4.93 7.08
N LEU A 27 13.69 4.18 5.98
CA LEU A 27 12.59 3.28 5.64
C LEU A 27 12.55 2.07 6.59
N ALA A 28 13.71 1.49 6.95
CA ALA A 28 13.81 0.39 7.89
C ALA A 28 13.26 0.77 9.28
N GLU A 29 13.59 1.98 9.77
CA GLU A 29 13.03 2.55 10.99
C GLU A 29 11.51 2.61 10.94
N ASN A 30 10.93 3.17 9.87
CA ASN A 30 9.47 3.26 9.73
C ASN A 30 8.81 1.86 9.69
N ILE A 31 9.41 0.90 8.98
CA ILE A 31 8.90 -0.49 8.96
C ILE A 31 9.05 -1.12 10.35
N GLY A 32 10.18 -0.95 11.02
CA GLY A 32 10.39 -1.46 12.38
C GLY A 32 9.31 -0.97 13.35
N PHE A 33 8.99 0.32 13.35
CA PHE A 33 7.88 0.85 14.15
C PHE A 33 6.53 0.25 13.77
N LEU A 34 6.27 -0.02 12.49
CA LEU A 34 5.03 -0.71 12.08
C LEU A 34 4.97 -2.14 12.63
N LEU A 35 6.09 -2.88 12.61
CA LEU A 35 6.19 -4.23 13.15
C LEU A 35 5.96 -4.27 14.67
N LEU A 36 6.33 -3.22 15.37
CA LEU A 36 6.04 -3.02 16.80
C LEU A 36 4.61 -2.52 17.06
N GLY A 37 3.76 -2.40 16.04
CA GLY A 37 2.38 -1.93 16.18
C GLY A 37 2.23 -0.41 16.32
N HIS A 38 3.28 0.37 16.09
CA HIS A 38 3.31 1.81 16.30
C HIS A 38 2.84 2.63 15.09
N GLN A 39 1.74 2.22 14.42
CA GLN A 39 1.23 2.87 13.19
C GLN A 39 0.96 4.37 13.37
N ARG A 40 0.45 4.78 14.53
CA ARG A 40 0.18 6.20 14.82
C ARG A 40 1.48 7.02 14.92
N HIS A 41 2.54 6.41 15.45
CA HIS A 41 3.86 7.04 15.50
C HIS A 41 4.41 7.26 14.09
N VAL A 42 4.38 6.21 13.24
CA VAL A 42 4.77 6.33 11.83
C VAL A 42 3.97 7.40 11.10
N GLN A 43 2.64 7.45 11.28
CA GLN A 43 1.81 8.51 10.71
C GLN A 43 2.24 9.91 11.17
N SER A 44 2.69 10.05 12.41
CA SER A 44 3.17 11.33 12.96
C SER A 44 4.53 11.72 12.39
N ILE A 45 5.45 10.77 12.22
CA ILE A 45 6.73 10.98 11.53
C ILE A 45 6.49 11.49 10.10
N LEU A 46 5.64 10.79 9.33
CA LEU A 46 5.32 11.15 7.95
C LEU A 46 4.67 12.54 7.85
N ALA A 47 3.85 12.92 8.84
CA ALA A 47 3.23 14.22 8.91
C ALA A 47 4.14 15.33 9.51
N SER A 48 5.38 15.00 9.86
CA SER A 48 6.35 15.91 10.51
C SER A 48 5.82 16.56 11.81
N LYS A 49 4.99 15.81 12.57
CA LYS A 49 4.39 16.33 13.82
C LYS A 49 5.30 16.22 15.04
N GLY A 50 6.46 15.60 14.91
CA GLY A 50 7.43 15.35 15.98
C GLY A 50 6.79 14.77 17.24
N ARG A 51 7.19 13.58 17.66
CA ARG A 51 6.78 12.95 18.92
C ARG A 51 7.98 12.22 19.50
N SER A 52 7.97 12.03 20.81
CA SER A 52 8.92 11.11 21.47
C SER A 52 8.66 9.68 20.97
N ASP A 53 9.71 8.91 20.86
CA ASP A 53 9.64 7.51 20.44
C ASP A 53 8.76 6.70 21.41
N PRO A 54 7.92 5.79 20.88
CA PRO A 54 7.13 4.90 21.73
C PRO A 54 8.05 3.87 22.41
N SER A 55 7.69 3.45 23.61
CA SER A 55 8.41 2.39 24.31
C SER A 55 8.07 1.02 23.73
N SER A 56 9.04 0.13 23.71
CA SER A 56 8.92 -1.27 23.30
C SER A 56 9.35 -2.21 24.43
N THR A 57 9.05 -3.48 24.32
CA THR A 57 9.50 -4.54 25.24
C THR A 57 10.31 -5.57 24.47
N ASP A 58 11.18 -6.32 25.16
CA ASP A 58 11.98 -7.40 24.56
C ASP A 58 11.07 -8.39 23.79
N LEU A 59 9.93 -8.79 24.36
CA LEU A 59 8.99 -9.71 23.71
C LEU A 59 8.40 -9.15 22.41
N MET A 60 8.11 -7.85 22.35
CA MET A 60 7.64 -7.22 21.12
C MET A 60 8.72 -7.21 20.04
N ILE A 61 9.96 -6.97 20.45
CA ILE A 61 11.10 -6.96 19.52
C ILE A 61 11.38 -8.37 19.01
N ASP A 62 11.41 -9.38 19.90
CA ASP A 62 11.61 -10.78 19.52
C ASP A 62 10.52 -11.26 18.54
N ASP A 63 9.24 -10.93 18.77
CA ASP A 63 8.14 -11.25 17.85
C ASP A 63 8.29 -10.54 16.49
N ALA A 64 8.67 -9.26 16.50
CA ALA A 64 8.90 -8.49 15.28
C ALA A 64 10.07 -9.06 14.46
N GLN A 65 11.21 -9.38 15.11
CA GLN A 65 12.37 -9.99 14.46
C GLN A 65 12.05 -11.40 13.93
N ALA A 66 11.29 -12.21 14.67
CA ALA A 66 10.87 -13.53 14.22
C ALA A 66 10.06 -13.50 12.92
N LYS A 67 9.32 -12.42 12.65
CA LYS A 67 8.56 -12.22 11.41
C LYS A 67 9.45 -11.88 10.20
N LEU A 68 10.68 -11.48 10.41
CA LEU A 68 11.63 -11.12 9.34
C LEU A 68 12.44 -12.31 8.82
N VAL A 69 12.50 -13.41 9.56
CA VAL A 69 13.22 -14.61 9.17
C VAL A 69 12.31 -15.60 8.43
N TYR A 70 12.92 -16.53 7.71
CA TYR A 70 12.21 -17.61 7.01
C TYR A 70 13.05 -18.90 7.04
N ALA A 71 12.37 -20.05 6.99
CA ALA A 71 13.01 -21.36 6.91
C ALA A 71 12.88 -21.98 5.50
N THR A 72 11.88 -21.54 4.73
CA THR A 72 11.59 -22.10 3.41
C THR A 72 11.46 -20.99 2.35
N PRO A 73 11.67 -21.28 1.05
CA PRO A 73 11.43 -20.33 -0.02
C PRO A 73 9.99 -19.80 -0.04
N GLU A 74 8.99 -20.61 0.33
CA GLU A 74 7.61 -20.18 0.39
C GLU A 74 7.38 -19.12 1.47
N GLU A 75 7.97 -19.31 2.65
CA GLU A 75 7.92 -18.34 3.74
C GLU A 75 8.64 -17.04 3.35
N ARG A 76 9.78 -17.12 2.65
CA ARG A 76 10.47 -15.96 2.08
C ARG A 76 9.54 -15.15 1.18
N TYR A 77 8.84 -15.81 0.24
CA TYR A 77 7.90 -15.11 -0.65
C TYR A 77 6.77 -14.42 0.11
N LYS A 78 6.26 -15.06 1.17
CA LYS A 78 5.21 -14.49 2.02
C LYS A 78 5.72 -13.28 2.81
N ARG A 79 6.90 -13.38 3.43
CA ARG A 79 7.57 -12.27 4.13
C ARG A 79 7.81 -11.09 3.19
N ASP A 80 8.44 -11.34 2.05
CA ASP A 80 8.78 -10.30 1.07
C ASP A 80 7.53 -9.56 0.59
N GLY A 81 6.45 -10.29 0.28
CA GLY A 81 5.18 -9.71 -0.11
C GLY A 81 4.58 -8.84 0.98
N TRP A 82 4.63 -9.29 2.22
CA TRP A 82 4.13 -8.55 3.37
C TRP A 82 4.94 -7.28 3.66
N ILE A 83 6.28 -7.36 3.68
CA ILE A 83 7.14 -6.16 3.83
C ILE A 83 6.86 -5.16 2.70
N PHE A 84 6.66 -5.63 1.47
CA PHE A 84 6.30 -4.76 0.35
C PHE A 84 4.94 -4.07 0.55
N GLN A 85 3.94 -4.73 1.15
CA GLN A 85 2.68 -4.11 1.53
C GLN A 85 2.88 -2.99 2.58
N LEU A 86 3.76 -3.20 3.57
CA LEU A 86 4.11 -2.14 4.54
C LEU A 86 4.77 -0.94 3.83
N MET A 87 5.69 -1.20 2.90
CA MET A 87 6.35 -0.16 2.10
C MET A 87 5.33 0.65 1.28
N THR A 88 4.43 -0.01 0.58
CA THR A 88 3.40 0.66 -0.24
C THR A 88 2.36 1.38 0.60
N TRP A 89 2.07 0.90 1.83
CA TRP A 89 1.25 1.62 2.79
C TRP A 89 1.91 2.93 3.24
N ILE A 90 3.21 2.91 3.57
CA ILE A 90 3.98 4.13 3.90
C ILE A 90 3.92 5.11 2.73
N ALA A 91 4.15 4.63 1.49
CA ALA A 91 4.08 5.48 0.30
C ALA A 91 2.67 6.09 0.11
N LEU A 92 1.61 5.30 0.31
CA LEU A 92 0.23 5.77 0.23
C LEU A 92 -0.07 6.84 1.30
N ARG A 93 0.38 6.63 2.53
CA ARG A 93 0.27 7.62 3.61
C ARG A 93 1.04 8.90 3.29
N GLN A 94 2.26 8.76 2.77
CA GLN A 94 3.10 9.90 2.39
C GLN A 94 2.48 10.75 1.27
N GLN A 95 1.84 10.10 0.28
CA GLN A 95 1.11 10.78 -0.80
C GLN A 95 -0.06 11.61 -0.28
N ASN A 96 -0.71 11.18 0.80
CA ASN A 96 -1.95 11.74 1.31
C ASN A 96 -1.80 12.51 2.63
N VAL A 97 -0.57 12.83 3.04
CA VAL A 97 -0.28 13.46 4.35
C VAL A 97 -0.98 14.82 4.55
N LYS A 98 -1.28 15.53 3.47
CA LYS A 98 -1.98 16.84 3.49
C LYS A 98 -3.48 16.73 3.22
N SER A 99 -4.01 15.53 3.04
CA SER A 99 -5.40 15.25 2.72
C SER A 99 -6.15 14.75 3.94
N ASN A 100 -7.48 14.90 3.95
CA ASN A 100 -8.36 14.23 4.91
C ASN A 100 -8.48 12.74 4.49
N PHE A 101 -7.44 11.96 4.84
CA PHE A 101 -7.24 10.59 4.35
C PHE A 101 -7.13 9.59 5.50
N PHE A 102 -8.03 8.63 5.49
CA PHE A 102 -8.10 7.49 6.41
C PHE A 102 -7.69 6.23 5.68
N CYS A 103 -6.83 5.44 6.28
CA CYS A 103 -6.27 4.27 5.63
C CYS A 103 -6.34 3.07 6.58
N GLN A 104 -6.74 1.92 6.05
CA GLN A 104 -6.69 0.66 6.78
C GLN A 104 -5.29 0.45 7.34
N ILE A 105 -5.21 -0.04 8.57
CA ILE A 105 -3.95 -0.48 9.17
C ILE A 105 -3.40 -1.64 8.33
N PRO A 106 -2.09 -1.68 8.04
CA PRO A 106 -1.50 -2.79 7.31
C PRO A 106 -1.71 -4.12 8.05
N HIS A 107 -1.66 -5.21 7.34
CA HIS A 107 -1.66 -6.54 7.96
C HIS A 107 -0.50 -6.67 8.96
N ASP A 108 -0.76 -7.27 10.10
CA ASP A 108 0.22 -7.47 11.18
C ASP A 108 1.05 -8.76 11.02
N ALA A 109 0.73 -9.58 10.02
CA ALA A 109 1.45 -10.79 9.67
C ALA A 109 1.38 -11.10 8.17
N ALA A 110 2.35 -11.89 7.69
CA ALA A 110 2.40 -12.35 6.31
C ALA A 110 1.21 -13.27 5.96
N ALA A 111 0.78 -13.22 4.70
CA ALA A 111 -0.25 -14.09 4.11
C ALA A 111 -1.66 -13.95 4.73
N GLN A 112 -1.98 -12.85 5.36
CA GLN A 112 -3.36 -12.56 5.75
C GLN A 112 -4.23 -12.32 4.51
N HIS A 113 -5.45 -12.88 4.53
CA HIS A 113 -6.39 -12.71 3.44
C HIS A 113 -7.14 -11.36 3.56
N GLY A 114 -7.35 -10.71 2.43
CA GLY A 114 -8.16 -9.50 2.38
C GLY A 114 -7.67 -8.51 1.32
N ILE A 115 -8.17 -7.29 1.39
CA ILE A 115 -7.69 -6.16 0.58
C ILE A 115 -6.32 -5.76 1.14
N ASP A 116 -5.28 -5.71 0.31
CA ASP A 116 -3.91 -5.36 0.73
C ASP A 116 -3.84 -3.93 1.27
N GLY A 117 -4.62 -3.01 0.69
CA GLY A 117 -4.75 -1.65 1.20
C GLY A 117 -6.08 -1.01 0.82
N LEU A 118 -6.73 -0.39 1.81
CA LEU A 118 -7.94 0.40 1.62
C LEU A 118 -7.74 1.79 2.21
N GLY A 119 -8.12 2.82 1.45
CA GLY A 119 -8.05 4.20 1.92
C GLY A 119 -9.26 5.01 1.49
N VAL A 120 -9.70 5.91 2.36
CA VAL A 120 -10.81 6.83 2.15
C VAL A 120 -10.28 8.24 2.17
N ARG A 121 -10.48 9.00 1.10
CA ARG A 121 -10.18 10.43 1.06
C ARG A 121 -11.49 11.20 1.01
N LEU A 122 -11.65 12.11 1.97
CA LEU A 122 -12.82 12.96 2.11
C LEU A 122 -12.48 14.42 1.78
N THR A 123 -13.48 15.12 1.27
CA THR A 123 -13.44 16.59 1.17
C THR A 123 -13.48 17.22 2.56
N SER A 124 -13.32 18.54 2.63
CA SER A 124 -13.49 19.30 3.88
C SER A 124 -14.93 19.30 4.43
N GLN A 125 -15.92 18.87 3.61
CA GLN A 125 -17.31 18.69 4.00
C GLN A 125 -17.68 17.22 4.21
N ASN A 126 -16.71 16.35 4.48
CA ASN A 126 -16.90 14.93 4.70
C ASN A 126 -17.57 14.14 3.55
N ARG A 127 -17.53 14.68 2.30
CA ARG A 127 -17.98 13.95 1.11
C ARG A 127 -16.84 13.06 0.56
N LEU A 128 -17.20 11.93 -0.03
CA LEU A 128 -16.21 11.04 -0.63
C LEU A 128 -15.54 11.70 -1.85
N GLU A 129 -14.22 11.83 -1.79
CA GLU A 129 -13.39 12.26 -2.92
C GLU A 129 -12.78 11.05 -3.65
N ALA A 130 -12.28 10.07 -2.89
CA ALA A 130 -11.76 8.84 -3.44
C ALA A 130 -11.82 7.68 -2.44
N LEU A 131 -12.11 6.50 -2.97
CA LEU A 131 -11.97 5.21 -2.30
C LEU A 131 -10.84 4.44 -2.96
N VAL A 132 -9.68 4.39 -2.31
CA VAL A 132 -8.46 3.76 -2.84
C VAL A 132 -8.46 2.28 -2.48
N ILE A 133 -8.40 1.42 -3.49
CA ILE A 133 -8.32 -0.03 -3.38
C ILE A 133 -6.94 -0.44 -3.89
N ALA A 134 -6.08 -0.96 -3.03
CA ALA A 134 -4.71 -1.34 -3.38
C ALA A 134 -4.54 -2.86 -3.38
N GLU A 135 -3.78 -3.32 -4.36
CA GLU A 135 -3.32 -4.69 -4.49
C GLU A 135 -1.81 -4.67 -4.79
N ASP A 136 -1.01 -5.23 -3.90
CA ASP A 136 0.44 -5.12 -3.91
C ASP A 136 1.10 -6.50 -4.11
N LYS A 137 2.01 -6.60 -5.07
CA LYS A 137 2.68 -7.87 -5.42
C LYS A 137 4.20 -7.69 -5.56
N TYR A 138 4.95 -8.31 -4.65
CA TYR A 138 6.41 -8.41 -4.72
C TYR A 138 6.80 -9.65 -5.52
N THR A 139 7.29 -9.49 -6.74
CA THR A 139 7.44 -10.61 -7.67
C THR A 139 8.52 -10.40 -8.73
N GLU A 140 9.18 -11.48 -9.12
CA GLU A 140 10.11 -11.54 -10.24
C GLU A 140 9.40 -11.74 -11.61
N ASN A 141 8.08 -11.93 -11.60
CA ASN A 141 7.27 -12.15 -12.79
C ASN A 141 6.11 -11.14 -12.88
N PRO A 142 6.39 -9.82 -12.94
CA PRO A 142 5.40 -8.77 -12.71
C PRO A 142 4.22 -8.84 -13.69
N ARG A 143 4.48 -8.98 -14.99
CA ARG A 143 3.41 -9.00 -15.99
C ARG A 143 2.48 -10.20 -15.85
N ARG A 144 3.03 -11.39 -15.53
CA ARG A 144 2.24 -12.59 -15.29
C ARG A 144 1.39 -12.43 -14.01
N THR A 145 2.00 -11.90 -12.96
CA THR A 145 1.36 -11.69 -11.66
C THR A 145 0.21 -10.71 -11.76
N ILE A 146 0.41 -9.54 -12.37
CA ILE A 146 -0.66 -8.56 -12.61
C ILE A 146 -1.84 -9.21 -13.34
N LYS A 147 -1.57 -9.89 -14.47
CA LYS A 147 -2.62 -10.50 -15.28
C LYS A 147 -3.39 -11.60 -14.55
N LYS A 148 -2.71 -12.39 -13.72
CA LYS A 148 -3.30 -13.58 -13.08
C LYS A 148 -4.02 -13.26 -11.77
N PHE A 149 -3.57 -12.23 -11.05
CA PHE A 149 -4.06 -11.96 -9.70
C PHE A 149 -4.65 -10.55 -9.58
N VAL A 150 -3.95 -9.49 -10.01
CA VAL A 150 -4.39 -8.12 -9.76
C VAL A 150 -5.60 -7.73 -10.61
N TRP A 151 -5.56 -8.01 -11.92
CA TRP A 151 -6.68 -7.66 -12.81
C TRP A 151 -7.99 -8.38 -12.47
N PRO A 152 -8.01 -9.70 -12.17
CA PRO A 152 -9.23 -10.37 -11.73
C PRO A 152 -9.83 -9.79 -10.46
N ASP A 153 -9.01 -9.40 -9.48
CA ASP A 153 -9.47 -8.79 -8.24
C ASP A 153 -10.11 -7.42 -8.50
N PHE A 154 -9.45 -6.55 -9.29
CA PHE A 154 -10.02 -5.27 -9.67
C PHE A 154 -11.31 -5.40 -10.49
N GLU A 155 -11.37 -6.38 -11.40
CA GLU A 155 -12.61 -6.68 -12.12
C GLU A 155 -13.75 -7.14 -11.20
N ALA A 156 -13.44 -7.87 -10.12
CA ALA A 156 -14.43 -8.30 -9.13
C ALA A 156 -14.99 -7.10 -8.36
N PHE A 157 -14.14 -6.13 -7.98
CA PHE A 157 -14.58 -4.86 -7.39
C PHE A 157 -15.41 -4.04 -8.36
N GLU A 158 -15.02 -3.93 -9.64
CA GLU A 158 -15.79 -3.21 -10.67
C GLU A 158 -17.13 -3.89 -11.02
N LYS A 159 -17.31 -5.15 -10.68
CA LYS A 159 -18.58 -5.89 -10.82
C LYS A 159 -19.45 -5.83 -9.56
N GLY A 160 -18.98 -5.19 -8.49
CA GLY A 160 -19.67 -5.10 -7.22
C GLY A 160 -19.66 -6.39 -6.37
N THR A 161 -18.85 -7.39 -6.75
CA THR A 161 -18.77 -8.68 -6.01
C THR A 161 -18.30 -8.47 -4.57
N HIS A 162 -17.51 -7.44 -4.32
CA HIS A 162 -16.93 -7.12 -3.00
C HIS A 162 -17.53 -5.88 -2.34
N ASP A 163 -18.69 -5.40 -2.81
CA ASP A 163 -19.30 -4.16 -2.31
C ASP A 163 -19.62 -4.21 -0.82
N ALA A 164 -20.16 -5.32 -0.31
CA ALA A 164 -20.42 -5.48 1.11
C ALA A 164 -19.13 -5.41 1.95
N GLN A 165 -18.03 -5.98 1.46
CA GLN A 165 -16.73 -5.89 2.12
C GLN A 165 -16.18 -4.46 2.09
N LEU A 166 -16.33 -3.75 0.96
CA LEU A 166 -15.94 -2.34 0.84
C LEU A 166 -16.71 -1.47 1.82
N VAL A 167 -18.04 -1.59 1.88
CA VAL A 167 -18.88 -0.82 2.80
C VAL A 167 -18.42 -1.05 4.23
N ASN A 168 -18.37 -2.30 4.70
CA ASN A 168 -17.98 -2.62 6.07
C ASN A 168 -16.62 -2.06 6.47
N ARG A 169 -15.61 -2.20 5.59
CA ARG A 169 -14.26 -1.71 5.87
C ARG A 169 -14.18 -0.18 5.80
N THR A 170 -14.86 0.43 4.83
CA THR A 170 -14.92 1.89 4.69
C THR A 170 -15.59 2.53 5.89
N THR A 171 -16.73 1.99 6.33
CA THR A 171 -17.45 2.44 7.52
C THR A 171 -16.55 2.43 8.74
N GLY A 172 -15.82 1.33 8.98
CA GLY A 172 -14.85 1.25 10.08
C GLY A 172 -13.69 2.26 10.01
N LEU A 173 -13.34 2.75 8.80
CA LEU A 173 -12.31 3.79 8.65
C LEU A 173 -12.83 5.21 8.96
N ILE A 174 -14.11 5.44 8.81
CA ILE A 174 -14.79 6.73 9.01
C ILE A 174 -15.71 6.74 10.23
N ASP A 175 -15.58 5.78 11.13
CA ASP A 175 -16.37 5.61 12.35
C ASP A 175 -16.31 6.82 13.33
N HIS A 176 -15.41 7.76 13.08
CA HIS A 176 -15.33 9.03 13.79
C HIS A 176 -16.34 10.09 13.30
N LEU A 177 -17.00 9.86 12.15
CA LEU A 177 -18.10 10.70 11.68
C LEU A 177 -19.39 10.34 12.42
N ASN A 178 -20.39 11.21 12.37
CA ASN A 178 -21.71 10.88 12.91
C ASN A 178 -22.48 9.92 11.98
N ASP A 179 -23.51 9.25 12.52
CA ASP A 179 -24.28 8.22 11.80
C ASP A 179 -24.93 8.77 10.53
N ASP A 180 -25.49 9.99 10.57
CA ASP A 180 -26.14 10.61 9.40
C ASP A 180 -25.14 10.87 8.27
N GLU A 181 -23.89 11.28 8.58
CA GLU A 181 -22.83 11.47 7.58
C GLU A 181 -22.37 10.13 6.98
N ILE A 182 -22.29 9.07 7.80
CA ILE A 182 -21.90 7.73 7.34
C ILE A 182 -22.99 7.17 6.41
N ASP A 183 -24.27 7.28 6.80
CA ASP A 183 -25.40 6.80 6.01
C ASP A 183 -25.46 7.52 4.65
N ASP A 184 -25.29 8.84 4.64
CA ASP A 184 -25.25 9.64 3.39
C ASP A 184 -24.08 9.22 2.47
N LEU A 185 -22.89 8.94 3.03
CA LEU A 185 -21.75 8.43 2.25
C LEU A 185 -22.02 7.05 1.67
N ILE A 186 -22.68 6.14 2.42
CA ILE A 186 -23.03 4.81 1.95
C ILE A 186 -24.04 4.91 0.82
N GLU A 187 -25.13 5.64 1.02
CA GLU A 187 -26.23 5.75 0.06
C GLU A 187 -25.82 6.44 -1.24
N ASN A 188 -25.02 7.51 -1.14
CA ASN A 188 -24.77 8.39 -2.28
C ASN A 188 -23.40 8.23 -2.93
N ASP A 189 -22.38 7.75 -2.21
CA ASP A 189 -21.00 7.82 -2.69
C ASP A 189 -20.30 6.46 -2.81
N ILE A 190 -20.32 5.61 -1.79
CA ILE A 190 -19.47 4.39 -1.72
C ILE A 190 -19.75 3.41 -2.85
N TYR A 191 -21.01 3.27 -3.25
CA TYR A 191 -21.40 2.40 -4.36
C TYR A 191 -21.08 2.98 -5.74
N GLN A 192 -20.70 4.27 -5.83
CA GLN A 192 -20.41 4.89 -7.11
C GLN A 192 -18.99 4.58 -7.58
N PHE A 193 -18.87 3.83 -8.65
CA PHE A 193 -17.56 3.43 -9.24
C PHE A 193 -16.65 4.61 -9.59
N LYS A 194 -17.19 5.80 -9.86
CA LYS A 194 -16.40 6.99 -10.20
C LYS A 194 -15.43 7.41 -9.09
N PHE A 195 -15.75 7.10 -7.83
CA PHE A 195 -14.89 7.42 -6.69
C PHE A 195 -13.82 6.36 -6.42
N ARG A 196 -13.94 5.16 -7.01
CA ARG A 196 -12.99 4.07 -6.79
C ARG A 196 -11.71 4.31 -7.57
N GLN A 197 -10.60 4.37 -6.87
CA GLN A 197 -9.24 4.41 -7.41
C GLN A 197 -8.56 3.08 -7.15
N TYR A 198 -8.00 2.47 -8.19
CA TYR A 198 -7.34 1.18 -8.11
C TYR A 198 -5.84 1.35 -8.20
N LYS A 199 -5.13 0.92 -7.17
CA LYS A 199 -3.69 1.04 -7.02
C LYS A 199 -3.05 -0.34 -7.16
N ALA A 200 -2.35 -0.59 -8.26
CA ALA A 200 -1.58 -1.81 -8.50
C ALA A 200 -0.12 -1.59 -8.15
N GLY A 201 0.33 -2.08 -7.00
CA GLY A 201 1.72 -2.04 -6.56
C GLY A 201 2.48 -3.27 -7.06
N ILE A 202 3.64 -3.06 -7.71
CA ILE A 202 4.40 -4.14 -8.34
C ILE A 202 5.89 -3.84 -8.40
N THR A 203 6.71 -4.89 -8.32
CA THR A 203 8.15 -4.82 -8.62
C THR A 203 8.39 -5.07 -10.09
N PRO A 204 8.76 -4.05 -10.92
CA PRO A 204 8.99 -4.22 -12.35
C PRO A 204 10.35 -4.89 -12.62
N GLU A 205 10.51 -5.52 -13.80
CA GLU A 205 11.81 -5.90 -14.34
C GLU A 205 12.48 -4.72 -15.08
N ALA A 206 13.78 -4.79 -15.31
CA ALA A 206 14.54 -3.77 -16.07
C ALA A 206 13.90 -3.41 -17.42
N THR A 207 13.30 -4.41 -18.11
CA THR A 207 12.60 -4.21 -19.39
C THR A 207 11.32 -3.34 -19.28
N HIS A 208 10.83 -3.11 -18.06
CA HIS A 208 9.66 -2.29 -17.79
C HIS A 208 9.99 -0.86 -17.38
N MET A 209 11.27 -0.49 -17.24
CA MET A 209 11.65 0.84 -16.69
C MET A 209 11.48 1.99 -17.68
N SER A 210 11.35 1.75 -18.97
CA SER A 210 10.99 2.80 -19.95
C SER A 210 9.48 3.07 -19.97
N ALA A 211 9.06 4.25 -20.47
CA ALA A 211 7.64 4.58 -20.65
C ALA A 211 6.86 3.52 -21.46
N ALA A 212 7.47 2.99 -22.54
CA ALA A 212 6.88 1.90 -23.30
C ALA A 212 6.83 0.59 -22.49
N GLY A 213 7.85 0.35 -21.66
CA GLY A 213 7.91 -0.79 -20.73
C GLY A 213 6.81 -0.73 -19.68
N LYS A 214 6.59 0.43 -19.06
CA LYS A 214 5.50 0.67 -18.09
C LYS A 214 4.12 0.44 -18.75
N LYS A 215 3.90 0.95 -19.96
CA LYS A 215 2.65 0.68 -20.70
C LYS A 215 2.45 -0.81 -21.04
N ARG A 216 3.53 -1.57 -21.28
CA ARG A 216 3.43 -3.04 -21.42
C ARG A 216 3.12 -3.73 -20.09
N LEU A 217 3.75 -3.29 -19.00
CA LEU A 217 3.53 -3.83 -17.66
C LEU A 217 2.06 -3.72 -17.27
N PHE A 218 1.48 -2.52 -17.39
CA PHE A 218 0.09 -2.23 -17.01
C PHE A 218 -0.93 -2.39 -18.17
N LYS A 219 -0.56 -3.09 -19.25
CA LYS A 219 -1.45 -3.35 -20.38
C LYS A 219 -2.78 -3.98 -19.92
N LYS A 220 -3.91 -3.45 -20.39
CA LYS A 220 -5.29 -3.81 -20.06
C LYS A 220 -5.77 -3.30 -18.67
N PHE A 221 -5.11 -2.37 -18.04
CA PHE A 221 -5.63 -1.75 -16.86
C PHE A 221 -6.96 -1.03 -17.15
N ASP A 222 -7.02 -0.34 -18.28
CA ASP A 222 -8.21 0.34 -18.80
C ASP A 222 -9.36 -0.61 -19.19
N ASN A 223 -9.09 -1.90 -19.36
CA ASN A 223 -10.12 -2.91 -19.63
C ASN A 223 -10.74 -3.44 -18.33
N CYS A 224 -9.97 -3.62 -17.26
CA CYS A 224 -10.48 -4.10 -15.98
C CYS A 224 -11.09 -2.96 -15.14
N VAL A 225 -10.51 -1.75 -15.18
CA VAL A 225 -11.07 -0.54 -14.57
C VAL A 225 -11.49 0.42 -15.67
N LYS A 226 -12.76 0.37 -16.00
CA LYS A 226 -13.35 1.10 -17.14
C LYS A 226 -13.57 2.59 -16.84
N GLY A 227 -13.86 3.35 -17.89
CA GLY A 227 -14.17 4.77 -17.84
C GLY A 227 -13.04 5.65 -18.39
N SER A 228 -13.39 6.89 -18.73
CA SER A 228 -12.47 7.86 -19.33
C SER A 228 -11.47 8.46 -18.33
N ASP A 229 -11.80 8.43 -17.04
CA ASP A 229 -10.93 8.95 -16.00
C ASP A 229 -9.79 7.97 -15.71
N HIS A 230 -8.60 8.27 -16.24
CA HIS A 230 -7.39 7.48 -16.02
C HIS A 230 -6.80 7.65 -14.62
N LEU A 231 -7.22 8.69 -13.86
CA LEU A 231 -6.82 8.89 -12.45
C LEU A 231 -7.39 7.82 -11.52
N ARG A 232 -8.40 7.07 -12.00
CA ARG A 232 -8.88 5.87 -11.30
C ARG A 232 -7.89 4.69 -11.36
N ARG A 233 -6.90 4.72 -12.25
CA ARG A 233 -5.93 3.66 -12.51
C ARG A 233 -4.53 4.12 -12.13
N ILE A 234 -4.02 3.60 -11.01
CA ILE A 234 -2.72 4.00 -10.45
C ILE A 234 -1.78 2.80 -10.47
N GLY A 235 -0.73 2.87 -11.28
CA GLY A 235 0.37 1.90 -11.23
C GLY A 235 1.42 2.37 -10.24
N VAL A 236 1.77 1.57 -9.25
CA VAL A 236 2.87 1.86 -8.33
C VAL A 236 4.02 0.89 -8.60
N THR A 237 5.21 1.43 -8.82
CA THR A 237 6.38 0.62 -9.15
C THR A 237 7.52 0.89 -8.19
N PHE A 238 8.18 -0.21 -7.79
CA PHE A 238 9.42 -0.19 -7.03
C PHE A 238 10.42 -1.12 -7.70
N TYR A 239 11.48 -0.58 -8.27
CA TYR A 239 12.49 -1.35 -9.00
C TYR A 239 13.75 -1.56 -8.17
N GLN A 240 14.19 -2.82 -8.13
CA GLN A 240 15.52 -3.24 -7.70
C GLN A 240 16.04 -4.28 -8.71
N ALA A 241 17.34 -4.28 -8.97
CA ALA A 241 17.94 -5.19 -9.96
C ALA A 241 17.84 -6.66 -9.52
N ASP A 242 18.09 -6.92 -8.24
CA ASP A 242 17.87 -8.21 -7.57
C ASP A 242 16.94 -7.99 -6.38
N ILE A 243 15.63 -8.15 -6.63
CA ILE A 243 14.62 -7.87 -5.61
C ILE A 243 14.70 -8.82 -4.40
N ARG A 244 15.21 -10.06 -4.59
CA ARG A 244 15.28 -11.04 -3.50
C ARG A 244 16.44 -10.77 -2.58
N SER A 245 17.62 -10.56 -3.14
CA SER A 245 18.81 -10.19 -2.35
C SER A 245 18.57 -8.88 -1.63
N TRP A 246 18.08 -7.86 -2.35
CA TRP A 246 17.77 -6.58 -1.75
C TRP A 246 16.80 -6.67 -0.56
N MET A 247 15.74 -7.50 -0.66
CA MET A 247 14.77 -7.66 0.43
C MET A 247 15.38 -8.36 1.65
N ASP A 248 16.29 -9.31 1.44
CA ASP A 248 17.00 -9.96 2.55
C ASP A 248 17.87 -8.94 3.30
N ASP A 249 18.72 -8.18 2.57
CA ASP A 249 19.56 -7.14 3.13
C ASP A 249 18.74 -6.04 3.84
N PHE A 250 17.57 -5.71 3.27
CA PHE A 250 16.66 -4.74 3.87
C PHE A 250 15.99 -5.27 5.15
N CYS A 251 15.62 -6.55 5.21
CA CYS A 251 15.10 -7.17 6.43
C CYS A 251 16.16 -7.23 7.54
N GLU A 252 17.46 -7.40 7.21
CA GLU A 252 18.55 -7.30 8.18
C GLU A 252 18.62 -5.88 8.77
N LYS A 253 18.54 -4.84 7.95
CA LYS A 253 18.49 -3.44 8.43
C LYS A 253 17.29 -3.18 9.36
N ILE A 254 16.12 -3.73 9.05
CA ILE A 254 14.95 -3.63 9.93
C ILE A 254 15.23 -4.33 11.27
N SER A 255 15.83 -5.52 11.24
CA SER A 255 16.17 -6.28 12.45
C SER A 255 17.19 -5.53 13.30
N ASP A 256 18.22 -4.92 12.68
CA ASP A 256 19.21 -4.10 13.36
C ASP A 256 18.57 -2.89 14.04
N PHE A 257 17.67 -2.19 13.35
CA PHE A 257 16.89 -1.11 13.96
C PHE A 257 16.07 -1.60 15.16
N LEU A 258 15.35 -2.72 15.02
CA LEU A 258 14.56 -3.29 16.12
C LEU A 258 15.42 -3.59 17.36
N GLU A 259 16.63 -4.08 17.17
CA GLU A 259 17.55 -4.33 18.27
C GLU A 259 17.92 -3.05 19.03
N THR A 260 18.00 -1.90 18.35
CA THR A 260 18.24 -0.60 19.01
C THR A 260 17.08 -0.13 19.89
N GLN A 261 15.89 -0.73 19.73
CA GLN A 261 14.68 -0.38 20.48
C GLN A 261 14.51 -1.21 21.77
N ARG A 262 15.47 -2.08 22.10
CA ARG A 262 15.47 -2.80 23.38
C ARG A 262 15.62 -1.82 24.54
N PRO A 263 14.87 -2.05 25.64
CA PRO A 263 14.88 -1.20 26.82
C PRO A 263 16.24 -1.06 27.48
#